data_fe2d5dc3afd394b09971d34aeb879a7f
#
_entry.id   fe2d5dc3afd394b09971d34aeb879a7f
#
_cell.length_a   1.000
_cell.length_b   1.000
_cell.length_c   1.000
_cell.angle_alpha   90.00
_cell.angle_beta   90.00
_cell.angle_gamma   90.00
#
_symmetry.space_group_name_H-M   'P 1'
#
loop_
_entity.id
_entity.type
_entity.pdbx_description
1 polymer ?
#
loop_
_entity_poly.entity_id
_entity_poly.type
_entity_poly.pdbx_seq_one_letter_code
_entity_poly.pdbx_strand_id
1 'polypeptide(L)'
;MKAIKNIFLVLGILVTVSGCDYLDSEPEKKGTLEEAFASVNSARNFLYACYSFMPESSDHNGEPQFNGASDEVCITSQWATTWHYSKVANIGSQTAADPIYNYWSYFKSPTQSSRCKAYNLYGAIRQCYTFLNRVESVPGISAAEITDFSSQAKFLIAYYHYLLLRLYGPIVLIDREIPLDATGELAFPKRRPYDECV
;
A
#
# COMPACT_ATOMS: atom_id res chain seq x y z
N MET A 1 -54.73 41.55 8.95
CA MET A 1 -53.77 41.15 7.89
C MET A 1 -52.30 41.24 8.29
N LYS A 2 -51.83 42.25 9.01
CA LYS A 2 -50.42 42.36 9.47
C LYS A 2 -50.00 41.22 10.44
N ALA A 3 -50.87 40.81 11.39
CA ALA A 3 -50.55 39.74 12.33
C ALA A 3 -50.33 38.37 11.65
N ILE A 4 -51.13 38.03 10.65
CA ILE A 4 -51.01 36.76 9.89
C ILE A 4 -49.70 36.72 9.13
N LYS A 5 -49.29 37.85 8.54
CA LYS A 5 -48.04 37.98 7.79
C LYS A 5 -46.79 37.75 8.68
N ASN A 6 -46.86 38.27 9.93
CA ASN A 6 -45.78 38.07 10.90
C ASN A 6 -45.70 36.62 11.40
N ILE A 7 -46.84 35.94 11.56
CA ILE A 7 -46.86 34.52 11.95
C ILE A 7 -46.25 33.63 10.88
N PHE A 8 -46.52 33.88 9.60
CA PHE A 8 -45.90 33.15 8.50
C PHE A 8 -44.39 33.43 8.37
N LEU A 9 -43.96 34.65 8.71
CA LEU A 9 -42.55 35.02 8.69
C LEU A 9 -41.77 34.32 9.80
N VAL A 10 -42.34 34.25 11.02
CA VAL A 10 -41.76 33.53 12.16
C VAL A 10 -41.73 32.01 11.92
N LEU A 11 -42.79 31.45 11.34
CA LEU A 11 -42.85 30.02 10.99
C LEU A 11 -41.84 29.64 9.93
N GLY A 12 -41.59 30.53 8.94
CA GLY A 12 -40.58 30.35 7.89
C GLY A 12 -39.13 30.34 8.43
N ILE A 13 -38.86 31.17 9.44
CA ILE A 13 -37.52 31.22 10.07
C ILE A 13 -37.29 30.00 10.96
N LEU A 14 -38.32 29.44 11.64
CA LEU A 14 -38.16 28.23 12.43
C LEU A 14 -37.83 26.97 11.62
N VAL A 15 -38.28 26.88 10.37
CA VAL A 15 -38.02 25.71 9.51
C VAL A 15 -36.58 25.71 8.92
N THR A 16 -35.93 26.88 8.90
CA THR A 16 -34.55 26.98 8.35
C THR A 16 -33.45 26.58 9.35
N VAL A 17 -33.78 26.42 10.63
CA VAL A 17 -32.78 26.12 11.68
C VAL A 17 -32.60 24.62 11.93
N SER A 18 -33.47 23.76 11.41
CA SER A 18 -33.42 22.31 11.64
C SER A 18 -32.62 21.51 10.61
N GLY A 19 -31.84 22.18 9.75
CA GLY A 19 -31.14 21.54 8.65
C GLY A 19 -29.66 21.17 8.87
N CYS A 20 -29.09 21.43 10.05
CA CYS A 20 -27.64 21.27 10.25
C CYS A 20 -27.18 19.85 10.60
N ASP A 21 -28.09 18.94 10.93
CA ASP A 21 -27.72 17.58 11.38
C ASP A 21 -27.55 16.57 10.21
N TYR A 22 -28.00 16.94 9.02
CA TYR A 22 -27.91 16.06 7.83
C TYR A 22 -26.51 16.02 7.21
N LEU A 23 -25.64 16.97 7.53
CA LEU A 23 -24.28 17.04 6.99
C LEU A 23 -23.21 16.50 7.95
N ASP A 24 -23.58 16.11 9.15
CA ASP A 24 -22.72 15.37 10.08
C ASP A 24 -22.74 13.88 9.71
N SER A 25 -22.32 13.55 8.49
CA SER A 25 -21.91 12.19 8.20
C SER A 25 -20.67 11.93 9.04
N GLU A 26 -20.79 11.15 10.11
CA GLU A 26 -19.62 10.61 10.79
C GLU A 26 -18.72 10.00 9.69
N PRO A 27 -17.45 10.42 9.61
CA PRO A 27 -16.53 9.80 8.65
C PRO A 27 -16.57 8.30 8.95
N GLU A 28 -16.76 7.48 7.91
CA GLU A 28 -16.69 6.02 8.04
C GLU A 28 -15.57 5.68 9.00
N LYS A 29 -15.87 5.00 10.10
CA LYS A 29 -14.89 4.61 11.12
C LYS A 29 -13.79 3.85 10.39
N LYS A 30 -12.70 4.53 10.10
CA LYS A 30 -11.47 3.84 9.68
C LYS A 30 -11.14 2.92 10.83
N GLY A 31 -11.20 1.61 10.60
CA GLY A 31 -10.94 0.61 11.62
C GLY A 31 -9.66 0.95 12.37
N THR A 32 -9.73 1.00 13.68
CA THR A 32 -8.55 1.27 14.50
C THR A 32 -7.61 0.06 14.51
N LEU A 33 -6.38 0.29 14.89
CA LEU A 33 -5.41 -0.80 15.00
C LEU A 33 -5.83 -1.79 16.08
N GLU A 34 -6.48 -1.32 17.17
CA GLU A 34 -7.05 -2.14 18.23
C GLU A 34 -8.17 -3.06 17.71
N GLU A 35 -9.04 -2.55 16.85
CA GLU A 35 -10.09 -3.35 16.20
C GLU A 35 -9.51 -4.42 15.28
N ALA A 36 -8.40 -4.12 14.61
CA ALA A 36 -7.71 -5.08 13.73
C ALA A 36 -7.13 -6.29 14.50
N PHE A 37 -6.86 -6.15 15.80
CA PHE A 37 -6.33 -7.21 16.66
C PHE A 37 -7.32 -7.64 17.76
N ALA A 38 -8.58 -7.25 17.68
CA ALA A 38 -9.62 -7.60 18.66
C ALA A 38 -10.03 -9.10 18.62
N SER A 39 -9.73 -9.82 17.56
CA SER A 39 -10.05 -11.24 17.40
C SER A 39 -9.09 -11.93 16.45
N VAL A 40 -9.03 -13.27 16.53
CA VAL A 40 -8.22 -14.10 15.60
C VAL A 40 -8.61 -13.86 14.15
N ASN A 41 -9.90 -13.71 13.85
CA ASN A 41 -10.38 -13.42 12.50
C ASN A 41 -9.93 -12.04 12.00
N SER A 42 -10.00 -11.03 12.85
CA SER A 42 -9.54 -9.68 12.51
C SER A 42 -8.04 -9.68 12.26
N ALA A 43 -7.24 -10.34 13.11
CA ALA A 43 -5.80 -10.50 12.91
C ALA A 43 -5.46 -11.25 11.61
N ARG A 44 -6.21 -12.30 11.27
CA ARG A 44 -6.07 -13.01 10.00
C ARG A 44 -6.37 -12.10 8.80
N ASN A 45 -7.39 -11.26 8.89
CA ASN A 45 -7.70 -10.29 7.83
C ASN A 45 -6.59 -9.24 7.68
N PHE A 46 -5.97 -8.83 8.79
CA PHE A 46 -4.81 -7.94 8.75
C PHE A 46 -3.61 -8.62 8.07
N LEU A 47 -3.37 -9.91 8.34
CA LEU A 47 -2.34 -10.68 7.63
C LEU A 47 -2.65 -10.77 6.13
N TYR A 48 -3.91 -10.98 5.73
CA TYR A 48 -4.31 -10.96 4.31
C TYR A 48 -4.08 -9.57 3.68
N ALA A 49 -4.26 -8.49 4.44
CA ALA A 49 -3.88 -7.15 3.96
C ALA A 49 -2.36 -7.03 3.75
N CYS A 50 -1.52 -7.72 4.54
CA CYS A 50 -0.08 -7.80 4.24
C CYS A 50 0.20 -8.52 2.92
N TYR A 51 -0.55 -9.57 2.57
CA TYR A 51 -0.45 -10.26 1.28
C TYR A 51 -0.89 -9.41 0.09
N SER A 52 -1.82 -8.47 0.29
CA SER A 52 -2.37 -7.64 -0.80
C SER A 52 -1.33 -6.72 -1.47
N PHE A 53 -0.18 -6.52 -0.86
CA PHE A 53 0.95 -5.80 -1.46
C PHE A 53 1.78 -6.65 -2.42
N MET A 54 1.53 -7.96 -2.48
CA MET A 54 2.27 -8.86 -3.35
C MET A 54 2.04 -8.47 -4.81
N PRO A 55 3.09 -8.18 -5.58
CA PRO A 55 2.94 -7.88 -6.99
C PRO A 55 2.34 -9.06 -7.74
N GLU A 56 1.36 -8.80 -8.56
CA GLU A 56 0.78 -9.81 -9.45
C GLU A 56 1.82 -10.25 -10.48
N SER A 57 1.85 -11.54 -10.79
CA SER A 57 2.74 -12.09 -11.82
C SER A 57 2.32 -11.69 -13.24
N SER A 58 1.06 -11.30 -13.42
CA SER A 58 0.52 -10.74 -14.65
C SER A 58 -0.23 -9.44 -14.35
N ASP A 59 -0.05 -8.43 -15.18
CA ASP A 59 -0.85 -7.23 -15.10
C ASP A 59 -2.31 -7.51 -15.51
N HIS A 60 -3.24 -6.65 -15.10
CA HIS A 60 -4.66 -6.65 -15.51
C HIS A 60 -4.85 -6.71 -17.03
N ASN A 61 -3.85 -6.37 -17.80
CA ASN A 61 -3.81 -6.46 -19.26
C ASN A 61 -3.16 -7.73 -19.80
N GLY A 62 -2.93 -8.76 -18.94
CA GLY A 62 -2.33 -10.02 -19.37
C GLY A 62 -0.83 -9.97 -19.64
N GLU A 63 -0.17 -8.88 -19.22
CA GLU A 63 1.25 -8.69 -19.42
C GLU A 63 2.05 -9.32 -18.26
N PRO A 64 2.86 -10.36 -18.50
CA PRO A 64 3.83 -10.81 -17.53
C PRO A 64 4.85 -9.70 -17.29
N GLN A 65 5.10 -9.36 -16.03
CA GLN A 65 5.90 -8.20 -15.62
C GLN A 65 7.31 -8.11 -16.21
N PHE A 66 7.84 -9.19 -16.79
CA PHE A 66 9.20 -9.25 -17.33
C PHE A 66 9.34 -10.04 -18.63
N ASN A 67 8.28 -10.62 -19.19
CA ASN A 67 8.35 -11.50 -20.35
C ASN A 67 8.79 -10.82 -21.67
N GLY A 68 8.87 -9.53 -21.72
CA GLY A 68 9.31 -8.82 -22.92
C GLY A 68 10.59 -8.03 -22.71
N ALA A 69 11.26 -8.21 -21.56
CA ALA A 69 12.58 -7.61 -21.30
C ALA A 69 13.75 -8.51 -21.77
N SER A 70 13.44 -9.70 -22.29
CA SER A 70 14.39 -10.63 -22.89
C SER A 70 14.20 -10.71 -24.40
N ASP A 71 15.09 -11.41 -25.08
CA ASP A 71 15.05 -11.70 -26.52
C ASP A 71 13.99 -12.78 -26.88
N GLU A 72 13.39 -13.43 -25.91
CA GLU A 72 12.37 -14.46 -26.12
C GLU A 72 11.05 -13.90 -26.68
N VAL A 73 10.72 -12.64 -26.37
CA VAL A 73 9.51 -11.98 -26.84
C VAL A 73 9.83 -10.59 -27.40
N CYS A 74 9.63 -10.42 -28.70
CA CYS A 74 9.72 -9.13 -29.35
C CYS A 74 8.33 -8.55 -29.60
N ILE A 75 8.06 -7.39 -29.01
CA ILE A 75 6.79 -6.71 -29.19
C ILE A 75 6.83 -5.91 -30.49
N THR A 76 5.89 -6.22 -31.40
CA THR A 76 5.78 -5.54 -32.69
C THR A 76 5.40 -4.06 -32.52
N SER A 77 5.87 -3.22 -33.44
CA SER A 77 5.78 -1.75 -33.36
C SER A 77 4.33 -1.21 -33.20
N GLN A 78 3.34 -1.95 -33.65
CA GLN A 78 1.96 -1.52 -33.67
C GLN A 78 1.32 -1.49 -32.26
N TRP A 79 1.74 -2.38 -31.37
CA TRP A 79 1.31 -2.42 -29.96
C TRP A 79 2.27 -1.69 -29.04
N ALA A 80 3.47 -1.44 -29.51
CA ALA A 80 4.59 -0.89 -28.76
C ALA A 80 4.42 0.60 -28.38
N THR A 81 3.44 1.29 -28.92
CA THR A 81 3.29 2.74 -28.73
C THR A 81 2.53 3.12 -27.47
N THR A 82 1.81 2.16 -26.83
CA THR A 82 0.86 2.58 -25.81
C THR A 82 0.94 1.83 -24.48
N TRP A 83 1.35 0.55 -24.41
CA TRP A 83 1.02 -0.26 -23.23
C TRP A 83 2.12 -1.22 -22.73
N HIS A 84 3.28 -1.34 -23.39
CA HIS A 84 4.24 -2.39 -23.06
C HIS A 84 5.46 -1.88 -22.29
N TYR A 85 5.54 -2.25 -21.02
CA TYR A 85 6.69 -2.02 -20.14
C TYR A 85 7.97 -2.65 -20.70
N SER A 86 7.86 -3.78 -21.37
CA SER A 86 8.96 -4.48 -22.03
C SER A 86 9.68 -3.62 -23.06
N LYS A 87 8.94 -2.81 -23.85
CA LYS A 87 9.59 -1.92 -24.81
C LYS A 87 10.43 -0.86 -24.12
N VAL A 88 9.90 -0.28 -23.04
CA VAL A 88 10.61 0.76 -22.27
C VAL A 88 11.91 0.20 -21.70
N ALA A 89 11.90 -1.06 -21.23
CA ALA A 89 13.10 -1.75 -20.77
C ALA A 89 14.08 -2.01 -21.92
N ASN A 90 13.60 -2.57 -23.04
CA ASN A 90 14.44 -2.95 -24.18
C ASN A 90 15.11 -1.76 -24.89
N ILE A 91 14.42 -0.61 -24.98
CA ILE A 91 14.99 0.59 -25.58
C ILE A 91 15.74 1.47 -24.57
N GLY A 92 15.83 1.06 -23.30
CA GLY A 92 16.54 1.80 -22.26
C GLY A 92 15.93 3.16 -21.91
N SER A 93 14.64 3.36 -22.16
CA SER A 93 13.96 4.64 -21.87
C SER A 93 13.46 4.77 -20.43
N GLN A 94 13.72 3.77 -19.58
CA GLN A 94 13.42 3.84 -18.17
C GLN A 94 14.32 4.86 -17.46
N THR A 95 13.73 5.71 -16.63
CA THR A 95 14.46 6.67 -15.81
C THR A 95 14.06 6.56 -14.35
N ALA A 96 14.86 7.13 -13.45
CA ALA A 96 14.51 7.20 -12.03
C ALA A 96 13.24 8.04 -11.76
N ALA A 97 12.94 9.01 -12.63
CA ALA A 97 11.74 9.84 -12.55
C ALA A 97 10.50 9.16 -13.16
N ASP A 98 10.71 8.26 -14.12
CA ASP A 98 9.65 7.48 -14.78
C ASP A 98 10.04 5.99 -14.84
N PRO A 99 10.04 5.29 -13.69
CA PRO A 99 10.34 3.87 -13.64
C PRO A 99 9.13 3.06 -14.17
N ILE A 100 9.40 1.90 -14.74
CA ILE A 100 8.36 0.95 -15.16
C ILE A 100 7.58 0.45 -13.95
N TYR A 101 8.28 0.08 -12.88
CA TYR A 101 7.71 -0.36 -11.61
C TYR A 101 8.23 0.50 -10.48
N ASN A 102 7.33 0.98 -9.64
CA ASN A 102 7.69 1.65 -8.41
C ASN A 102 7.37 0.73 -7.22
N TYR A 103 8.35 -0.08 -6.81
CA TYR A 103 8.24 -0.92 -5.62
C TYR A 103 8.60 -0.17 -4.34
N TRP A 104 9.24 1.00 -4.48
CA TRP A 104 9.75 1.76 -3.36
C TRP A 104 8.67 2.54 -2.62
N SER A 105 7.78 3.18 -3.35
CA SER A 105 6.80 4.09 -2.73
C SER A 105 5.39 3.89 -3.28
N TYR A 106 4.42 4.37 -2.52
CA TYR A 106 3.02 4.39 -2.92
C TYR A 106 2.69 5.55 -3.87
N PHE A 107 3.46 6.63 -3.79
CA PHE A 107 3.16 7.83 -4.56
C PHE A 107 3.73 7.75 -5.97
N LYS A 108 2.86 7.98 -6.95
CA LYS A 108 3.29 8.28 -8.30
C LYS A 108 3.75 9.74 -8.33
N SER A 109 4.95 9.99 -8.86
CA SER A 109 5.33 11.35 -9.22
C SER A 109 4.34 11.89 -10.25
N PRO A 110 4.01 13.21 -10.24
CA PRO A 110 3.17 13.82 -11.28
C PRO A 110 3.72 13.61 -12.70
N THR A 111 5.02 13.38 -12.82
CA THR A 111 5.72 13.11 -14.09
C THR A 111 5.71 11.62 -14.47
N GLN A 112 5.34 10.72 -13.54
CA GLN A 112 5.27 9.30 -13.84
C GLN A 112 4.07 9.00 -14.74
N SER A 113 4.31 8.18 -15.74
CA SER A 113 3.26 7.62 -16.58
C SER A 113 2.14 7.02 -15.72
N SER A 114 0.90 7.20 -16.15
CA SER A 114 -0.28 6.54 -15.54
C SER A 114 -0.16 5.00 -15.52
N ARG A 115 0.84 4.45 -16.19
CA ARG A 115 1.13 3.04 -16.36
C ARG A 115 2.02 2.48 -15.25
N CYS A 116 2.74 3.32 -14.50
CA CYS A 116 3.57 2.85 -13.40
C CYS A 116 2.69 2.35 -12.24
N LYS A 117 2.79 1.06 -11.91
CA LYS A 117 2.21 0.53 -10.67
C LYS A 117 3.14 0.82 -9.49
N ALA A 118 2.57 1.39 -8.44
CA ALA A 118 3.27 1.63 -7.18
C ALA A 118 2.83 0.57 -6.17
N TYR A 119 3.77 -0.25 -5.71
CA TYR A 119 3.49 -1.37 -4.80
C TYR A 119 3.78 -1.04 -3.34
N ASN A 120 4.57 0.00 -3.05
CA ASN A 120 4.91 0.43 -1.69
C ASN A 120 5.40 -0.73 -0.79
N LEU A 121 6.40 -1.47 -1.22
CA LEU A 121 6.86 -2.65 -0.49
C LEU A 121 7.46 -2.32 0.88
N TYR A 122 8.02 -1.13 1.08
CA TYR A 122 8.45 -0.70 2.41
C TYR A 122 7.27 -0.46 3.36
N GLY A 123 6.14 0.02 2.84
CA GLY A 123 4.89 0.07 3.60
C GLY A 123 4.38 -1.32 3.96
N ALA A 124 4.47 -2.27 3.03
CA ALA A 124 4.13 -3.68 3.27
C ALA A 124 5.01 -4.31 4.36
N ILE A 125 6.33 -4.11 4.29
CA ILE A 125 7.28 -4.59 5.31
C ILE A 125 6.93 -4.01 6.69
N ARG A 126 6.67 -2.69 6.76
CA ARG A 126 6.23 -2.05 8.00
C ARG A 126 4.94 -2.69 8.54
N GLN A 127 3.96 -2.93 7.68
CA GLN A 127 2.69 -3.56 8.07
C GLN A 127 2.90 -4.98 8.61
N CYS A 128 3.81 -5.75 8.01
CA CYS A 128 4.18 -7.07 8.53
C CYS A 128 4.85 -7.00 9.91
N TYR A 129 5.71 -6.02 10.17
CA TYR A 129 6.27 -5.82 11.52
C TYR A 129 5.23 -5.34 12.52
N THR A 130 4.31 -4.46 12.12
CA THR A 130 3.15 -4.08 12.94
C THR A 130 2.32 -5.30 13.34
N PHE A 131 2.14 -6.25 12.41
CA PHE A 131 1.47 -7.52 12.69
C PHE A 131 2.25 -8.38 13.69
N LEU A 132 3.55 -8.60 13.46
CA LEU A 132 4.40 -9.42 14.33
C LEU A 132 4.44 -8.90 15.76
N ASN A 133 4.44 -7.59 15.95
CA ASN A 133 4.46 -6.96 17.26
C ASN A 133 3.16 -7.12 18.07
N ARG A 134 2.06 -7.53 17.41
CA ARG A 134 0.72 -7.56 18.01
C ARG A 134 0.05 -8.93 18.00
N VAL A 135 0.49 -9.85 17.15
CA VAL A 135 -0.18 -11.14 16.96
C VAL A 135 -0.29 -11.95 18.26
N GLU A 136 0.70 -11.87 19.15
CA GLU A 136 0.70 -12.59 20.42
C GLU A 136 -0.32 -12.04 21.43
N SER A 137 -0.74 -10.77 21.28
CA SER A 137 -1.72 -10.12 22.16
C SER A 137 -3.17 -10.35 21.75
N VAL A 138 -3.43 -11.07 20.67
CA VAL A 138 -4.78 -11.30 20.14
C VAL A 138 -5.56 -12.21 21.08
N PRO A 139 -6.75 -11.79 21.56
CA PRO A 139 -7.56 -12.62 22.44
C PRO A 139 -7.97 -13.96 21.80
N GLY A 140 -7.72 -15.05 22.51
CA GLY A 140 -8.13 -16.40 22.09
C GLY A 140 -7.29 -17.03 20.99
N ILE A 141 -6.18 -16.42 20.60
CA ILE A 141 -5.25 -17.01 19.63
C ILE A 141 -4.49 -18.18 20.26
N SER A 142 -4.33 -19.27 19.53
CA SER A 142 -3.56 -20.43 19.94
C SER A 142 -2.07 -20.27 19.61
N ALA A 143 -1.19 -20.97 20.34
CA ALA A 143 0.25 -20.99 20.07
C ALA A 143 0.57 -21.48 18.64
N ALA A 144 -0.22 -22.42 18.11
CA ALA A 144 -0.06 -22.92 16.75
C ALA A 144 -0.38 -21.83 15.72
N GLU A 145 -1.46 -21.05 15.92
CA GLU A 145 -1.82 -19.93 15.05
C GLU A 145 -0.80 -18.80 15.12
N ILE A 146 -0.27 -18.48 16.33
CA ILE A 146 0.82 -17.50 16.47
C ILE A 146 2.03 -17.91 15.63
N THR A 147 2.42 -19.20 15.73
CA THR A 147 3.57 -19.72 14.98
C THR A 147 3.31 -19.65 13.46
N ASP A 148 2.14 -20.07 13.00
CA ASP A 148 1.77 -20.07 11.59
C ASP A 148 1.71 -18.64 11.03
N PHE A 149 0.96 -17.76 11.66
CA PHE A 149 0.79 -16.36 11.20
C PHE A 149 2.10 -15.57 11.23
N SER A 150 2.91 -15.77 12.29
CA SER A 150 4.22 -15.13 12.38
C SER A 150 5.18 -15.62 11.29
N SER A 151 5.14 -16.91 10.97
CA SER A 151 5.97 -17.48 9.90
C SER A 151 5.59 -16.91 8.53
N GLN A 152 4.30 -16.76 8.26
CA GLN A 152 3.79 -16.14 7.05
C GLN A 152 4.23 -14.66 6.95
N ALA A 153 4.09 -13.88 8.02
CA ALA A 153 4.52 -12.49 8.04
C ALA A 153 6.04 -12.34 7.82
N LYS A 154 6.86 -13.20 8.44
CA LYS A 154 8.32 -13.24 8.23
C LYS A 154 8.68 -13.62 6.80
N PHE A 155 7.97 -14.57 6.20
CA PHE A 155 8.15 -14.91 4.79
C PHE A 155 7.86 -13.70 3.89
N LEU A 156 6.77 -12.97 4.12
CA LEU A 156 6.43 -11.79 3.35
C LEU A 156 7.48 -10.69 3.47
N ILE A 157 8.01 -10.44 4.67
CA ILE A 157 9.11 -9.49 4.89
C ILE A 157 10.32 -9.86 4.02
N ALA A 158 10.75 -11.11 4.05
CA ALA A 158 11.88 -11.59 3.25
C ALA A 158 11.59 -11.47 1.74
N TYR A 159 10.37 -11.85 1.32
CA TYR A 159 9.97 -11.78 -0.08
C TYR A 159 9.92 -10.34 -0.61
N TYR A 160 9.41 -9.39 0.16
CA TYR A 160 9.38 -7.99 -0.23
C TYR A 160 10.79 -7.38 -0.29
N HIS A 161 11.68 -7.70 0.65
CA HIS A 161 13.08 -7.31 0.56
C HIS A 161 13.76 -7.92 -0.67
N TYR A 162 13.51 -9.19 -0.98
CA TYR A 162 14.03 -9.85 -2.17
C TYR A 162 13.58 -9.13 -3.47
N LEU A 163 12.32 -8.75 -3.59
CA LEU A 163 11.82 -8.01 -4.74
C LEU A 163 12.49 -6.65 -4.87
N LEU A 164 12.68 -5.94 -3.77
CA LEU A 164 13.41 -4.66 -3.75
C LEU A 164 14.88 -4.87 -4.15
N LEU A 165 15.56 -5.86 -3.57
CA LEU A 165 16.96 -6.18 -3.87
C LEU A 165 17.17 -6.53 -5.35
N ARG A 166 16.26 -7.34 -5.90
CA ARG A 166 16.30 -7.76 -7.31
C ARG A 166 16.22 -6.59 -8.29
N LEU A 167 15.44 -5.54 -7.94
CA LEU A 167 15.23 -4.40 -8.84
C LEU A 167 16.19 -3.24 -8.62
N TYR A 168 16.61 -3.02 -7.38
CA TYR A 168 17.36 -1.82 -7.00
C TYR A 168 18.79 -2.10 -6.54
N GLY A 169 19.21 -3.38 -6.47
CA GLY A 169 20.50 -3.75 -5.89
C GLY A 169 20.56 -3.46 -4.40
N PRO A 170 21.63 -2.82 -3.87
CA PRO A 170 21.71 -2.46 -2.48
C PRO A 170 20.49 -1.67 -1.99
N ILE A 171 19.84 -2.14 -0.93
CA ILE A 171 18.58 -1.62 -0.39
C ILE A 171 18.71 -1.19 1.07
N VAL A 172 17.69 -0.52 1.56
CA VAL A 172 17.48 -0.30 3.00
C VAL A 172 16.89 -1.57 3.57
N LEU A 173 17.61 -2.23 4.49
CA LEU A 173 17.07 -3.35 5.26
C LEU A 173 16.29 -2.83 6.46
N ILE A 174 15.03 -3.21 6.55
CA ILE A 174 14.16 -2.92 7.68
C ILE A 174 14.04 -4.20 8.52
N ASP A 175 14.52 -4.15 9.74
CA ASP A 175 14.57 -5.27 10.70
C ASP A 175 13.57 -5.13 11.84
N ARG A 176 12.81 -4.04 11.86
CA ARG A 176 11.83 -3.71 12.91
C ARG A 176 10.76 -2.74 12.41
N GLU A 177 9.69 -2.59 13.18
CA GLU A 177 8.73 -1.50 12.97
C GLU A 177 9.40 -0.14 13.27
N ILE A 178 9.38 0.76 12.27
CA ILE A 178 9.87 2.13 12.47
C ILE A 178 8.70 2.97 12.99
N PRO A 179 8.85 3.62 14.17
CA PRO A 179 7.82 4.50 14.72
C PRO A 179 7.48 5.67 13.78
N LEU A 180 6.26 6.18 13.83
CA LEU A 180 5.83 7.31 12.99
C LEU A 180 6.51 8.63 13.37
N ASP A 181 6.93 8.75 14.59
CA ASP A 181 7.66 9.90 15.17
C ASP A 181 9.19 9.73 15.13
N ALA A 182 9.67 8.67 14.46
CA ALA A 182 11.11 8.45 14.30
C ALA A 182 11.79 9.63 13.61
N THR A 183 12.99 9.95 14.05
CA THR A 183 13.82 11.03 13.50
C THR A 183 15.25 10.55 13.21
N GLY A 184 16.00 11.34 12.43
CA GLY A 184 17.41 11.05 12.14
C GLY A 184 17.61 9.74 11.37
N GLU A 185 18.64 8.98 11.72
CA GLU A 185 19.00 7.74 11.01
C GLU A 185 17.95 6.64 11.15
N LEU A 186 17.15 6.66 12.21
CA LEU A 186 16.05 5.69 12.37
C LEU A 186 14.93 5.94 11.34
N ALA A 187 14.63 7.19 11.05
CA ALA A 187 13.64 7.56 10.03
C ALA A 187 14.16 7.41 8.59
N PHE A 188 15.48 7.63 8.41
CA PHE A 188 16.14 7.63 7.12
C PHE A 188 17.35 6.69 7.13
N PRO A 189 17.14 5.37 7.29
CA PRO A 189 18.24 4.41 7.32
C PRO A 189 18.95 4.36 5.96
N LYS A 190 20.26 4.14 6.01
CA LYS A 190 21.08 4.03 4.80
C LYS A 190 20.90 2.68 4.12
N ARG A 191 21.16 2.63 2.83
CA ARG A 191 21.25 1.37 2.09
C ARG A 191 22.40 0.54 2.64
N ARG A 192 22.19 -0.78 2.73
CA ARG A 192 23.23 -1.73 3.08
C ARG A 192 23.98 -2.22 1.85
N PRO A 193 25.26 -2.59 1.96
CA PRO A 193 25.97 -3.31 0.91
C PRO A 193 25.20 -4.55 0.45
N TYR A 194 25.40 -4.97 -0.79
CA TYR A 194 24.65 -6.09 -1.39
C TYR A 194 24.81 -7.40 -0.62
N ASP A 195 26.04 -7.70 -0.19
CA ASP A 195 26.39 -8.87 0.61
C ASP A 195 25.75 -8.91 2.00
N GLU A 196 25.37 -7.76 2.54
CA GLU A 196 24.57 -7.68 3.78
C GLU A 196 23.07 -7.83 3.52
N CYS A 197 22.62 -7.70 2.26
CA CYS A 197 21.21 -7.80 1.88
C CYS A 197 20.80 -9.24 1.52
N VAL A 198 21.75 -10.13 1.31
CA VAL A 198 21.56 -11.54 0.94
C VAL A 198 21.77 -12.43 2.13
#